data_62d07332f8be68c0685b02472a742ae6
#
_entry.id   62d07332f8be68c0685b02472a742ae6
#
_cell.length_a   1.000
_cell.length_b   1.000
_cell.length_c   1.000
_cell.angle_alpha   90.00
_cell.angle_beta   90.00
_cell.angle_gamma   90.00
#
_symmetry.space_group_name_H-M   'P 1'
#
loop_
_entity.id
_entity.type
_entity.pdbx_description
1 polymer ?
#
loop_
_entity_poly.entity_id
_entity_poly.type
_entity_poly.pdbx_seq_one_letter_code
_entity_poly.pdbx_strand_id
1 'polypeptide(L)'
;VDSTQLESSSFTVNLTNHNFQFSADAISYSDSATSEFAGSDVNSHNYHSLATTSQFLPELAIIYEDQDILAINKPAGIVTHPSGSHYSDSLSNQVASYFRSKGEPTKVRSIGRLDKETSGILLFARNQTAAARLQNQREEGISEKTYLAAVSGFMPVDEDGAFHRISVPLAPDPDNRLKMVVSTDGTLPGSKHAETLYSVLKSTGPDVAAPASLVMLRLKTGRTHQIRVHMASLGHPLLGDSLYCLSDISNPFSRAALHAWKLKFQLPFSIDEAASDTRASMHHDKNAKKEISLEAPLPEDFKKFYETIF
;
A
#
# COMPACT_ATOMS: atom_id res chain seq x y z
N VAL A 1 -9.95 11.33 33.21
CA VAL A 1 -10.42 9.97 33.37
C VAL A 1 -11.40 9.72 32.24
N ASP A 2 -10.92 9.23 31.13
CA ASP A 2 -11.58 8.18 30.37
C ASP A 2 -10.67 7.80 29.19
N SER A 3 -10.11 6.62 29.33
CA SER A 3 -9.36 5.94 28.30
C SER A 3 -10.34 5.28 27.34
N THR A 4 -10.58 5.87 26.18
CA THR A 4 -11.29 5.23 25.07
C THR A 4 -10.31 4.29 24.38
N GLN A 5 -10.44 3.00 24.61
CA GLN A 5 -9.78 1.96 23.81
C GLN A 5 -10.39 1.97 22.40
N LEU A 6 -9.55 2.25 21.42
CA LEU A 6 -9.85 1.98 20.01
C LEU A 6 -9.62 0.48 19.77
N GLU A 7 -10.70 -0.28 19.77
CA GLU A 7 -10.68 -1.66 19.28
C GLU A 7 -10.57 -1.62 17.75
N SER A 8 -9.38 -1.96 17.25
CA SER A 8 -9.15 -2.19 15.81
C SER A 8 -9.74 -3.55 15.45
N SER A 9 -10.77 -3.58 14.61
CA SER A 9 -11.26 -4.80 13.98
C SER A 9 -10.18 -5.35 13.04
N SER A 10 -9.47 -6.38 13.50
CA SER A 10 -8.47 -7.10 12.71
C SER A 10 -9.16 -8.14 11.86
N PHE A 11 -9.13 -7.98 10.53
CA PHE A 11 -9.42 -9.06 9.61
C PHE A 11 -8.20 -9.99 9.55
N THR A 12 -8.31 -11.17 10.13
CA THR A 12 -7.24 -12.16 10.10
C THR A 12 -7.52 -13.13 8.96
N VAL A 13 -6.66 -13.10 7.93
CA VAL A 13 -6.64 -14.13 6.89
C VAL A 13 -5.78 -15.28 7.39
N ASN A 14 -6.40 -16.38 7.73
CA ASN A 14 -5.70 -17.56 8.22
C ASN A 14 -5.23 -18.41 7.03
N LEU A 15 -3.93 -18.44 6.76
CA LEU A 15 -3.32 -19.15 5.62
C LEU A 15 -3.20 -20.67 5.84
N THR A 16 -3.62 -21.20 6.99
CA THR A 16 -3.35 -22.60 7.38
C THR A 16 -4.27 -23.64 6.77
N ASN A 17 -5.20 -23.32 5.88
CA ASN A 17 -5.98 -24.33 5.14
C ASN A 17 -6.69 -23.76 3.90
N HIS A 18 -6.06 -22.87 3.11
CA HIS A 18 -6.64 -22.31 1.86
C HIS A 18 -8.10 -21.77 1.96
N ASN A 19 -8.63 -21.64 3.16
CA ASN A 19 -9.94 -21.05 3.43
C ASN A 19 -9.75 -19.62 3.93
N PHE A 20 -10.02 -18.66 3.05
CA PHE A 20 -10.17 -17.26 3.46
C PHE A 20 -11.51 -17.11 4.18
N GLN A 21 -11.49 -17.01 5.51
CA GLN A 21 -12.67 -16.63 6.26
C GLN A 21 -12.66 -15.13 6.48
N PHE A 22 -13.67 -14.46 5.95
CA PHE A 22 -13.93 -13.05 6.22
C PHE A 22 -14.85 -12.99 7.44
N SER A 23 -14.33 -12.60 8.61
CA SER A 23 -15.16 -12.24 9.74
C SER A 23 -15.54 -10.77 9.61
N ALA A 24 -16.82 -10.50 9.43
CA ALA A 24 -17.38 -9.17 9.44
C ALA A 24 -17.88 -8.84 10.84
N ASP A 25 -17.05 -8.17 11.64
CA ASP A 25 -17.56 -7.46 12.82
C ASP A 25 -17.74 -6.00 12.44
N ALA A 26 -18.99 -5.65 12.12
CA ALA A 26 -19.40 -4.31 11.80
C ALA A 26 -19.55 -3.51 13.11
N ILE A 27 -18.75 -2.47 13.28
CA ILE A 27 -19.01 -1.44 14.27
C ILE A 27 -19.93 -0.41 13.63
N SER A 28 -21.18 -0.37 14.11
CA SER A 28 -22.16 0.66 13.77
C SER A 28 -21.82 1.96 14.52
N TYR A 29 -21.55 3.04 13.78
CA TYR A 29 -21.51 4.37 14.33
C TYR A 29 -22.95 4.89 14.49
N SER A 30 -23.36 5.23 15.72
CA SER A 30 -24.54 6.01 15.99
C SER A 30 -24.19 7.50 15.94
N ASP A 31 -24.75 8.21 14.99
CA ASP A 31 -24.79 9.69 14.99
C ASP A 31 -25.59 10.21 16.19
N SER A 32 -24.95 10.99 17.05
CA SER A 32 -25.67 11.95 17.90
C SER A 32 -24.70 13.00 18.45
N ALA A 33 -24.72 14.21 17.89
CA ALA A 33 -24.63 15.45 18.66
C ALA A 33 -24.79 16.66 17.73
N THR A 34 -26.02 17.13 17.63
CA THR A 34 -26.33 18.54 17.35
C THR A 34 -26.07 19.35 18.60
N SER A 35 -25.30 20.42 18.51
CA SER A 35 -25.43 21.56 19.45
C SER A 35 -25.22 22.88 18.72
N GLU A 36 -26.27 23.64 18.70
CA GLU A 36 -26.37 25.05 18.32
C GLU A 36 -25.47 25.91 19.21
N PHE A 37 -24.78 26.86 18.62
CA PHE A 37 -24.45 28.12 19.29
C PHE A 37 -24.67 29.28 18.32
N ALA A 38 -25.68 30.09 18.67
CA ALA A 38 -25.93 31.40 18.10
C ALA A 38 -25.24 32.49 18.93
N GLY A 39 -24.84 33.58 18.30
CA GLY A 39 -24.52 34.82 19.01
C GLY A 39 -23.43 35.66 18.36
N SER A 40 -23.82 36.53 17.48
CA SER A 40 -23.80 38.00 17.37
C SER A 40 -22.47 38.76 17.31
N ASP A 41 -22.39 39.50 16.21
CA ASP A 41 -22.04 40.92 16.00
C ASP A 41 -20.60 41.45 15.89
N VAL A 42 -20.40 41.99 14.69
CA VAL A 42 -19.90 43.32 14.25
C VAL A 42 -18.38 43.59 14.27
N ASN A 43 -17.71 43.69 13.18
CA ASN A 43 -17.36 44.91 12.44
C ASN A 43 -16.33 44.65 11.31
N SER A 44 -16.63 45.29 10.22
CA SER A 44 -15.90 45.42 8.97
C SER A 44 -14.42 45.78 9.08
N HIS A 45 -13.57 45.12 8.32
CA HIS A 45 -12.53 45.76 7.50
C HIS A 45 -12.17 44.85 6.31
N ASN A 46 -12.28 45.43 5.12
CA ASN A 46 -11.95 44.84 3.83
C ASN A 46 -10.52 44.30 3.78
N TYR A 47 -10.38 42.99 3.69
CA TYR A 47 -9.23 42.34 3.02
C TYR A 47 -9.77 41.43 1.95
N HIS A 48 -9.33 41.64 0.73
CA HIS A 48 -9.57 40.74 -0.39
C HIS A 48 -9.20 39.29 0.03
N SER A 49 -10.21 38.56 0.37
CA SER A 49 -10.15 37.12 0.63
C SER A 49 -9.96 36.44 -0.72
N LEU A 50 -8.71 36.04 -0.99
CA LEU A 50 -8.48 34.85 -1.80
C LEU A 50 -9.16 33.70 -1.06
N ALA A 51 -10.37 33.38 -1.47
CA ALA A 51 -11.07 32.17 -1.04
C ALA A 51 -10.21 30.97 -1.45
N THR A 52 -9.36 30.55 -0.53
CA THR A 52 -8.77 29.22 -0.57
C THR A 52 -9.93 28.24 -0.45
N THR A 53 -10.35 27.69 -1.58
CA THR A 53 -11.14 26.45 -1.62
C THR A 53 -10.36 25.42 -0.81
N SER A 54 -10.74 25.25 0.43
CA SER A 54 -10.35 24.12 1.26
C SER A 54 -10.93 22.88 0.56
N GLN A 55 -10.18 22.32 -0.39
CA GLN A 55 -10.45 20.97 -0.84
C GLN A 55 -10.31 20.09 0.40
N PHE A 56 -11.43 19.54 0.87
CA PHE A 56 -11.44 18.49 1.88
C PHE A 56 -10.57 17.36 1.34
N LEU A 57 -9.32 17.32 1.78
CA LEU A 57 -8.48 16.16 1.51
C LEU A 57 -9.12 14.98 2.25
N PRO A 58 -9.34 13.84 1.59
CA PRO A 58 -9.92 12.69 2.25
C PRO A 58 -9.08 12.32 3.49
N GLU A 59 -9.75 11.92 4.54
CA GLU A 59 -9.12 11.51 5.79
C GLU A 59 -8.12 10.38 5.51
N LEU A 60 -6.92 10.48 6.10
CA LEU A 60 -5.90 9.46 5.93
C LEU A 60 -6.31 8.16 6.63
N ALA A 61 -6.41 7.08 5.90
CA ALA A 61 -6.63 5.75 6.46
C ALA A 61 -5.34 5.24 7.13
N ILE A 62 -5.13 5.65 8.38
CA ILE A 62 -3.93 5.30 9.16
C ILE A 62 -4.06 3.86 9.68
N ILE A 63 -3.05 3.03 9.40
CA ILE A 63 -2.92 1.64 9.89
C ILE A 63 -2.11 1.60 11.18
N TYR A 64 -1.04 2.40 11.23
CA TYR A 64 -0.14 2.46 12.38
C TYR A 64 0.53 3.83 12.44
N GLU A 65 0.70 4.35 13.63
CA GLU A 65 1.42 5.60 13.88
C GLU A 65 2.18 5.50 15.21
N ASP A 66 3.43 5.94 15.19
CA ASP A 66 4.23 6.20 16.39
C ASP A 66 5.08 7.49 16.19
N GLN A 67 6.04 7.75 17.08
CA GLN A 67 6.92 8.93 16.99
C GLN A 67 7.82 8.94 15.74
N ASP A 68 8.07 7.79 15.12
CA ASP A 68 9.06 7.61 14.05
C ASP A 68 8.44 7.29 12.70
N ILE A 69 7.29 6.64 12.69
CA ILE A 69 6.66 6.14 11.45
C ILE A 69 5.16 6.42 11.40
N LEU A 70 4.66 6.51 10.18
CA LEU A 70 3.25 6.56 9.84
C LEU A 70 2.99 5.57 8.69
N ALA A 71 2.16 4.56 8.93
CA ALA A 71 1.71 3.62 7.91
C ALA A 71 0.28 3.92 7.49
N ILE A 72 0.05 4.03 6.19
CA ILE A 72 -1.23 4.43 5.60
C ILE A 72 -1.72 3.34 4.66
N ASN A 73 -3.01 3.03 4.70
CA ASN A 73 -3.70 2.31 3.64
C ASN A 73 -3.98 3.29 2.51
N LYS A 74 -3.07 3.38 1.53
CA LYS A 74 -3.24 4.26 0.38
C LYS A 74 -4.44 3.79 -0.46
N PRO A 75 -5.44 4.63 -0.73
CA PRO A 75 -6.47 4.29 -1.71
C PRO A 75 -5.88 4.23 -3.12
N ALA A 76 -6.54 3.49 -4.01
CA ALA A 76 -6.25 3.56 -5.43
C ALA A 76 -6.66 4.93 -6.00
N GLY A 77 -6.08 5.31 -7.15
CA GLY A 77 -6.38 6.58 -7.82
C GLY A 77 -5.52 7.77 -7.37
N ILE A 78 -4.78 7.65 -6.27
CA ILE A 78 -3.92 8.73 -5.73
C ILE A 78 -2.44 8.40 -6.00
N VAL A 79 -1.68 9.37 -6.51
CA VAL A 79 -0.23 9.25 -6.69
C VAL A 79 0.50 9.36 -5.34
N THR A 80 1.60 8.64 -5.18
CA THR A 80 2.40 8.72 -3.95
C THR A 80 3.05 10.09 -3.76
N HIS A 81 3.65 10.63 -4.82
CA HIS A 81 4.35 11.91 -4.84
C HIS A 81 3.79 12.84 -5.91
N PRO A 82 3.96 14.16 -5.75
CA PRO A 82 3.63 15.10 -6.80
C PRO A 82 4.30 14.70 -8.11
N SER A 83 3.51 14.56 -9.19
CA SER A 83 4.00 14.21 -10.52
C SER A 83 2.98 14.58 -11.60
N GLY A 84 3.46 15.03 -12.76
CA GLY A 84 2.59 15.42 -13.86
C GLY A 84 1.58 16.49 -13.47
N SER A 85 0.29 16.23 -13.63
CA SER A 85 -0.82 17.12 -13.23
C SER A 85 -1.20 17.06 -11.75
N HIS A 86 -0.57 16.15 -10.96
CA HIS A 86 -0.89 15.91 -9.55
C HIS A 86 0.10 16.62 -8.62
N TYR A 87 0.07 17.97 -8.58
CA TYR A 87 0.99 18.76 -7.76
C TYR A 87 0.55 18.90 -6.30
N SER A 88 -0.77 19.02 -6.05
CA SER A 88 -1.33 19.33 -4.73
C SER A 88 -2.16 18.20 -4.12
N ASP A 89 -2.50 17.16 -4.87
CA ASP A 89 -3.42 16.08 -4.53
C ASP A 89 -2.73 14.73 -4.28
N SER A 90 -1.40 14.69 -4.21
CA SER A 90 -0.65 13.47 -3.91
C SER A 90 -0.81 13.05 -2.44
N LEU A 91 -0.60 11.75 -2.16
CA LEU A 91 -0.59 11.26 -0.78
C LEU A 91 0.45 11.97 0.08
N SER A 92 1.62 12.30 -0.48
CA SER A 92 2.63 13.08 0.23
C SER A 92 2.14 14.48 0.63
N ASN A 93 1.27 15.12 -0.16
CA ASN A 93 0.65 16.40 0.22
C ASN A 93 -0.34 16.22 1.38
N GLN A 94 -1.13 15.14 1.36
CA GLN A 94 -2.07 14.81 2.43
C GLN A 94 -1.32 14.54 3.75
N VAL A 95 -0.25 13.75 3.71
CA VAL A 95 0.62 13.48 4.88
C VAL A 95 1.27 14.76 5.39
N ALA A 96 1.73 15.65 4.50
CA ALA A 96 2.27 16.95 4.91
C ALA A 96 1.23 17.83 5.61
N SER A 97 -0.02 17.80 5.14
CA SER A 97 -1.12 18.50 5.78
C SER A 97 -1.45 17.91 7.15
N TYR A 98 -1.47 16.58 7.24
CA TYR A 98 -1.66 15.86 8.50
C TYR A 98 -0.61 16.21 9.56
N PHE A 99 0.68 16.19 9.21
CA PHE A 99 1.73 16.59 10.14
C PHE A 99 1.61 18.06 10.57
N ARG A 100 1.24 18.96 9.65
CA ARG A 100 0.98 20.38 10.01
C ARG A 100 -0.19 20.53 10.98
N SER A 101 -1.29 19.79 10.79
CA SER A 101 -2.45 19.84 11.70
C SER A 101 -2.11 19.36 13.12
N LYS A 102 -1.11 18.48 13.25
CA LYS A 102 -0.58 18.03 14.55
C LYS A 102 0.45 18.99 15.17
N GLY A 103 0.75 20.11 14.52
CA GLY A 103 1.80 21.03 14.97
C GLY A 103 3.23 20.52 14.74
N GLU A 104 3.41 19.51 13.89
CA GLU A 104 4.67 18.85 13.58
C GLU A 104 5.09 19.08 12.12
N PRO A 105 5.51 20.27 11.70
CA PRO A 105 5.86 20.54 10.31
C PRO A 105 7.18 19.83 9.96
N THR A 106 7.09 18.59 9.58
CA THR A 106 8.24 17.78 9.17
C THR A 106 8.23 17.51 7.66
N LYS A 107 9.44 17.27 7.11
CA LYS A 107 9.57 16.84 5.72
C LYS A 107 8.99 15.43 5.55
N VAL A 108 8.06 15.26 4.62
CA VAL A 108 7.46 13.97 4.29
C VAL A 108 8.49 13.07 3.60
N ARG A 109 8.67 11.85 4.12
CA ARG A 109 9.63 10.85 3.62
C ARG A 109 8.92 9.51 3.48
N SER A 110 8.47 9.19 2.27
CA SER A 110 7.90 7.85 2.02
C SER A 110 9.01 6.81 1.90
N ILE A 111 8.76 5.60 2.41
CA ILE A 111 9.64 4.45 2.26
C ILE A 111 9.17 3.64 1.05
N GLY A 112 9.73 3.96 -0.11
CA GLY A 112 9.28 3.46 -1.39
C GLY A 112 8.06 4.20 -1.94
N ARG A 113 7.40 3.58 -2.92
CA ARG A 113 6.21 4.13 -3.58
C ARG A 113 5.24 3.01 -3.96
N LEU A 114 3.98 3.40 -4.15
CA LEU A 114 2.96 2.62 -4.86
C LEU A 114 2.53 3.39 -6.11
N ASP A 115 2.15 2.67 -7.15
CA ASP A 115 1.61 3.28 -8.36
C ASP A 115 0.23 3.92 -8.06
N LYS A 116 -0.23 4.80 -8.95
CA LYS A 116 -1.50 5.52 -8.77
C LYS A 116 -2.67 4.55 -8.53
N GLU A 117 -2.77 3.49 -9.30
CA GLU A 117 -3.85 2.51 -9.24
C GLU A 117 -3.69 1.44 -8.15
N THR A 118 -2.48 1.29 -7.60
CA THR A 118 -2.20 0.33 -6.53
C THR A 118 -2.69 0.87 -5.18
N SER A 119 -3.48 0.09 -4.48
CA SER A 119 -3.91 0.35 -3.10
C SER A 119 -3.03 -0.34 -2.07
N GLY A 120 -3.19 -0.01 -0.77
CA GLY A 120 -2.58 -0.74 0.34
C GLY A 120 -1.45 0.00 1.04
N ILE A 121 -0.65 -0.74 1.81
CA ILE A 121 0.29 -0.17 2.78
C ILE A 121 1.40 0.64 2.13
N LEU A 122 1.51 1.89 2.56
CA LEU A 122 2.65 2.75 2.30
C LEU A 122 3.15 3.35 3.61
N LEU A 123 4.46 3.22 3.84
CA LEU A 123 5.13 3.68 5.05
C LEU A 123 5.77 5.04 4.81
N PHE A 124 5.63 5.93 5.79
CA PHE A 124 6.29 7.22 5.86
C PHE A 124 7.13 7.30 7.14
N ALA A 125 8.33 7.84 7.03
CA ALA A 125 9.15 8.17 8.19
C ALA A 125 8.90 9.61 8.62
N ARG A 126 8.75 9.82 9.94
CA ARG A 126 8.52 11.13 10.55
C ARG A 126 9.80 11.92 10.75
N ASN A 127 10.94 11.25 10.82
CA ASN A 127 12.27 11.87 10.96
C ASN A 127 13.28 11.27 9.97
N GLN A 128 14.45 11.92 9.87
CA GLN A 128 15.47 11.53 8.91
C GLN A 128 16.17 10.22 9.28
N THR A 129 16.39 9.98 10.55
CA THR A 129 17.06 8.75 11.03
C THR A 129 16.20 7.52 10.79
N ALA A 130 14.89 7.60 11.11
CA ALA A 130 13.93 6.54 10.79
C ALA A 130 13.90 6.29 9.27
N ALA A 131 13.89 7.34 8.45
CA ALA A 131 13.90 7.20 6.99
C ALA A 131 15.13 6.44 6.49
N ALA A 132 16.32 6.79 6.96
CA ALA A 132 17.55 6.12 6.57
C ALA A 132 17.55 4.64 6.99
N ARG A 133 17.18 4.35 8.24
CA ARG A 133 17.13 2.97 8.77
C ARG A 133 16.12 2.09 8.01
N LEU A 134 14.92 2.61 7.73
CA LEU A 134 13.91 1.88 6.98
C LEU A 134 14.27 1.69 5.50
N GLN A 135 14.94 2.67 4.90
CA GLN A 135 15.42 2.54 3.53
C GLN A 135 16.52 1.47 3.44
N ASN A 136 17.45 1.42 4.39
CA ASN A 136 18.47 0.36 4.47
C ASN A 136 17.83 -1.02 4.63
N GLN A 137 16.85 -1.18 5.53
CA GLN A 137 16.12 -2.45 5.67
C GLN A 137 15.48 -2.90 4.36
N ARG A 138 14.95 -1.97 3.57
CA ARG A 138 14.40 -2.27 2.26
C ARG A 138 15.48 -2.71 1.26
N GLU A 139 16.64 -2.08 1.26
CA GLU A 139 17.77 -2.40 0.37
C GLU A 139 18.43 -3.72 0.75
N GLU A 140 18.50 -4.03 2.03
CA GLU A 140 19.03 -5.28 2.59
C GLU A 140 18.03 -6.45 2.52
N GLY A 141 16.76 -6.20 2.12
CA GLY A 141 15.72 -7.21 2.03
C GLY A 141 15.18 -7.68 3.38
N ILE A 142 15.44 -6.93 4.45
CA ILE A 142 14.89 -7.18 5.80
C ILE A 142 13.40 -6.85 5.83
N SER A 143 13.00 -5.75 5.19
CA SER A 143 11.59 -5.42 5.06
C SER A 143 10.96 -6.20 3.91
N GLU A 144 9.84 -6.87 4.17
CA GLU A 144 9.11 -7.66 3.18
C GLU A 144 7.72 -7.07 2.94
N LYS A 145 7.43 -6.73 1.70
CA LYS A 145 6.10 -6.29 1.28
C LYS A 145 5.44 -7.37 0.43
N THR A 146 4.27 -7.83 0.88
CA THR A 146 3.44 -8.81 0.19
C THR A 146 2.28 -8.11 -0.48
N TYR A 147 2.04 -8.46 -1.73
CA TYR A 147 0.94 -7.95 -2.55
C TYR A 147 -0.06 -9.06 -2.85
N LEU A 148 -1.31 -8.66 -3.06
CA LEU A 148 -2.33 -9.48 -3.72
C LEU A 148 -2.65 -8.89 -5.08
N ALA A 149 -2.79 -9.75 -6.08
CA ALA A 149 -3.21 -9.39 -7.42
C ALA A 149 -4.28 -10.36 -7.92
N ALA A 150 -5.29 -9.82 -8.62
CA ALA A 150 -6.18 -10.62 -9.44
C ALA A 150 -5.71 -10.55 -10.89
N VAL A 151 -5.46 -11.71 -11.50
CA VAL A 151 -4.89 -11.81 -12.84
C VAL A 151 -5.84 -12.54 -13.79
N SER A 152 -5.73 -12.24 -15.07
CA SER A 152 -6.46 -12.92 -16.14
C SER A 152 -5.87 -14.31 -16.41
N GLY A 153 -6.72 -15.27 -16.68
CA GLY A 153 -6.32 -16.62 -17.03
C GLY A 153 -6.23 -17.58 -15.85
N PHE A 154 -6.29 -18.85 -16.19
CA PHE A 154 -6.10 -19.94 -15.24
C PHE A 154 -4.61 -20.13 -14.95
N MET A 155 -4.26 -20.17 -13.67
CA MET A 155 -2.94 -20.56 -13.17
C MET A 155 -3.13 -21.72 -12.17
N PRO A 156 -2.37 -22.82 -12.26
CA PRO A 156 -2.43 -23.88 -11.26
C PRO A 156 -2.19 -23.35 -9.85
N VAL A 157 -2.98 -23.80 -8.89
CA VAL A 157 -2.83 -23.41 -7.48
C VAL A 157 -1.61 -24.08 -6.87
N ASP A 158 -0.85 -23.34 -6.08
CA ASP A 158 0.32 -23.84 -5.36
C ASP A 158 -0.09 -24.39 -4.00
N GLU A 159 -0.38 -25.70 -3.92
CA GLU A 159 -0.92 -26.36 -2.72
C GLU A 159 -0.01 -26.21 -1.50
N ASP A 160 1.29 -26.21 -1.70
CA ASP A 160 2.30 -26.09 -0.63
C ASP A 160 2.66 -24.63 -0.32
N GLY A 161 1.99 -23.65 -0.93
CA GLY A 161 2.34 -22.23 -0.82
C GLY A 161 3.73 -21.92 -1.43
N ALA A 162 4.18 -22.74 -2.38
CA ALA A 162 5.44 -22.54 -3.07
C ALA A 162 5.48 -21.20 -3.81
N PHE A 163 6.67 -20.60 -3.88
CA PHE A 163 6.89 -19.39 -4.64
C PHE A 163 7.65 -19.68 -5.93
N HIS A 164 7.08 -19.26 -7.04
CA HIS A 164 7.74 -19.21 -8.34
C HIS A 164 8.48 -17.87 -8.48
N ARG A 165 9.52 -17.87 -9.31
CA ARG A 165 10.39 -16.71 -9.51
C ARG A 165 10.32 -16.21 -10.94
N ILE A 166 10.08 -14.91 -11.10
CA ILE A 166 10.23 -14.16 -12.34
C ILE A 166 11.47 -13.28 -12.18
N SER A 167 12.50 -13.54 -12.99
CA SER A 167 13.76 -12.79 -12.95
C SER A 167 14.10 -12.32 -14.36
N VAL A 168 13.40 -11.28 -14.82
CA VAL A 168 13.55 -10.71 -16.15
C VAL A 168 13.74 -9.19 -16.01
N PRO A 169 14.80 -8.59 -16.60
CA PRO A 169 15.03 -7.16 -16.56
C PRO A 169 13.88 -6.37 -17.18
N LEU A 170 13.64 -5.18 -16.67
CA LEU A 170 12.64 -4.24 -17.17
C LEU A 170 13.27 -2.97 -17.69
N ALA A 171 12.74 -2.45 -18.78
CA ALA A 171 13.13 -1.19 -19.41
C ALA A 171 11.91 -0.30 -19.65
N PRO A 172 12.07 1.03 -19.78
CA PRO A 172 11.05 1.88 -20.36
C PRO A 172 10.71 1.40 -21.77
N ASP A 173 9.42 1.41 -22.12
CA ASP A 173 8.97 1.09 -23.47
C ASP A 173 9.42 2.19 -24.43
N PRO A 174 10.17 1.86 -25.51
CA PRO A 174 10.65 2.85 -26.49
C PRO A 174 9.52 3.63 -27.17
N ASP A 175 8.38 2.97 -27.38
CA ASP A 175 7.26 3.51 -28.15
C ASP A 175 6.20 4.16 -27.24
N ASN A 176 6.18 3.83 -25.95
CA ASN A 176 5.20 4.35 -25.01
C ASN A 176 5.82 4.70 -23.64
N ARG A 177 6.07 5.99 -23.42
CA ARG A 177 6.68 6.49 -22.16
C ARG A 177 5.90 6.17 -20.87
N LEU A 178 4.64 5.77 -20.98
CA LEU A 178 3.82 5.37 -19.82
C LEU A 178 4.01 3.91 -19.45
N LYS A 179 4.62 3.11 -20.31
CA LYS A 179 4.81 1.67 -20.13
C LYS A 179 6.24 1.31 -19.77
N MET A 180 6.34 0.16 -19.15
CA MET A 180 7.58 -0.61 -19.02
C MET A 180 7.42 -1.91 -19.80
N VAL A 181 8.53 -2.46 -20.28
CA VAL A 181 8.56 -3.74 -21.00
C VAL A 181 9.64 -4.65 -20.44
N VAL A 182 9.51 -5.94 -20.67
CA VAL A 182 10.59 -6.90 -20.40
C VAL A 182 11.71 -6.70 -21.41
N SER A 183 12.94 -6.70 -20.92
CA SER A 183 14.16 -6.65 -21.74
C SER A 183 14.87 -7.97 -21.61
N THR A 184 14.45 -8.98 -22.39
CA THR A 184 14.83 -10.38 -22.22
C THR A 184 16.34 -10.60 -22.19
N ASP A 185 17.08 -9.87 -23.00
CA ASP A 185 18.54 -9.88 -23.10
C ASP A 185 19.22 -8.75 -22.31
N GLY A 186 18.42 -7.86 -21.67
CA GLY A 186 18.93 -6.70 -20.91
C GLY A 186 19.48 -5.57 -21.77
N THR A 187 19.31 -5.59 -23.11
CA THR A 187 19.93 -4.63 -24.05
C THR A 187 19.13 -3.36 -24.25
N LEU A 188 17.85 -3.34 -23.92
CA LEU A 188 17.03 -2.12 -24.07
C LEU A 188 17.57 -0.97 -23.22
N PRO A 189 17.60 0.25 -23.73
CA PRO A 189 18.08 1.42 -22.98
C PRO A 189 17.34 1.58 -21.65
N GLY A 190 18.09 1.77 -20.57
CA GLY A 190 17.53 1.90 -19.22
C GLY A 190 17.07 0.60 -18.61
N SER A 191 17.40 -0.54 -19.19
CA SER A 191 17.13 -1.86 -18.64
C SER A 191 17.73 -2.02 -17.24
N LYS A 192 16.93 -2.56 -16.31
CA LYS A 192 17.33 -2.80 -14.93
C LYS A 192 16.86 -4.17 -14.47
N HIS A 193 17.73 -4.88 -13.77
CA HIS A 193 17.37 -6.14 -13.13
C HIS A 193 16.09 -6.00 -12.30
N ALA A 194 15.17 -6.95 -12.47
CA ALA A 194 13.91 -7.01 -11.74
C ALA A 194 13.60 -8.45 -11.34
N GLU A 195 13.18 -8.66 -10.09
CA GLU A 195 12.86 -9.97 -9.55
C GLU A 195 11.60 -9.93 -8.72
N THR A 196 10.63 -10.79 -9.08
CA THR A 196 9.32 -10.97 -8.41
C THR A 196 9.14 -12.44 -8.06
N LEU A 197 8.73 -12.70 -6.84
CA LEU A 197 8.24 -14.01 -6.42
C LEU A 197 6.72 -13.99 -6.45
N TYR A 198 6.09 -15.10 -6.88
CA TYR A 198 4.64 -15.23 -6.84
C TYR A 198 4.19 -16.62 -6.42
N SER A 199 3.01 -16.72 -5.82
CA SER A 199 2.34 -17.97 -5.47
C SER A 199 0.86 -17.83 -5.79
N VAL A 200 0.27 -18.83 -6.43
CA VAL A 200 -1.14 -18.84 -6.84
C VAL A 200 -1.99 -19.34 -5.68
N LEU A 201 -2.83 -18.48 -5.14
CA LEU A 201 -3.66 -18.79 -3.98
C LEU A 201 -4.97 -19.46 -4.34
N LYS A 202 -5.60 -18.99 -5.42
CA LYS A 202 -6.86 -19.53 -5.95
C LYS A 202 -6.91 -19.32 -7.46
N SER A 203 -7.66 -20.19 -8.12
CA SER A 203 -7.91 -20.09 -9.55
C SER A 203 -9.30 -20.62 -9.86
N THR A 204 -9.95 -20.03 -10.84
CA THR A 204 -11.16 -20.65 -11.46
C THR A 204 -10.74 -21.84 -12.30
N GLY A 205 -11.70 -22.67 -12.70
CA GLY A 205 -11.39 -23.74 -13.66
C GLY A 205 -10.87 -23.17 -14.99
N PRO A 206 -10.07 -23.96 -15.75
CA PRO A 206 -9.57 -23.52 -17.06
C PRO A 206 -10.68 -23.39 -18.11
N ASP A 207 -11.79 -24.10 -17.94
CA ASP A 207 -12.89 -24.20 -18.92
C ASP A 207 -13.98 -23.14 -18.74
N VAL A 208 -13.80 -22.21 -17.77
CA VAL A 208 -14.76 -21.10 -17.62
C VAL A 208 -14.52 -20.02 -18.68
N ALA A 209 -15.58 -19.28 -19.06
CA ALA A 209 -15.50 -18.29 -20.14
C ALA A 209 -14.47 -17.17 -19.89
N ALA A 210 -14.22 -16.82 -18.63
CA ALA A 210 -13.28 -15.79 -18.22
C ALA A 210 -12.45 -16.29 -17.02
N PRO A 211 -11.45 -17.14 -17.25
CA PRO A 211 -10.61 -17.65 -16.16
C PRO A 211 -9.89 -16.51 -15.45
N ALA A 212 -9.77 -16.65 -14.14
CA ALA A 212 -9.05 -15.70 -13.30
C ALA A 212 -8.33 -16.40 -12.16
N SER A 213 -7.26 -15.79 -11.67
CA SER A 213 -6.49 -16.31 -10.56
C SER A 213 -6.18 -15.23 -9.54
N LEU A 214 -6.18 -15.58 -8.27
CA LEU A 214 -5.71 -14.74 -7.16
C LEU A 214 -4.27 -15.11 -6.83
N VAL A 215 -3.37 -14.16 -6.89
CA VAL A 215 -1.93 -14.38 -6.77
C VAL A 215 -1.36 -13.54 -5.64
N MET A 216 -0.54 -14.16 -4.81
CA MET A 216 0.29 -13.48 -3.80
C MET A 216 1.68 -13.22 -4.40
N LEU A 217 2.19 -11.98 -4.22
CA LEU A 217 3.48 -11.60 -4.79
C LEU A 217 4.38 -10.92 -3.76
N ARG A 218 5.69 -11.14 -3.91
CA ARG A 218 6.75 -10.48 -3.14
C ARG A 218 7.78 -9.89 -4.08
N LEU A 219 8.23 -8.68 -3.77
CA LEU A 219 9.21 -7.98 -4.59
C LEU A 219 10.61 -8.09 -3.97
N LYS A 220 11.57 -8.62 -4.72
CA LYS A 220 13.00 -8.53 -4.38
C LYS A 220 13.63 -7.23 -4.90
N THR A 221 13.04 -6.64 -5.92
CA THR A 221 13.38 -5.33 -6.48
C THR A 221 12.11 -4.49 -6.60
N GLY A 222 12.22 -3.16 -6.75
CA GLY A 222 11.06 -2.27 -6.84
C GLY A 222 11.13 -1.37 -8.09
N ARG A 223 10.92 -1.94 -9.28
CA ARG A 223 10.89 -1.16 -10.53
C ARG A 223 9.48 -0.66 -10.81
N THR A 224 9.38 0.40 -11.60
CA THR A 224 8.08 0.95 -12.05
C THR A 224 7.28 -0.15 -12.73
N HIS A 225 5.99 -0.29 -12.37
CA HIS A 225 5.06 -1.29 -12.90
C HIS A 225 5.54 -2.75 -12.82
N GLN A 226 6.50 -3.07 -11.97
CA GLN A 226 7.20 -4.37 -12.01
C GLN A 226 6.25 -5.57 -11.98
N ILE A 227 5.34 -5.65 -11.00
CA ILE A 227 4.37 -6.75 -10.91
C ILE A 227 3.50 -6.80 -12.15
N ARG A 228 3.01 -5.65 -12.61
CA ARG A 228 2.11 -5.53 -13.76
C ARG A 228 2.75 -6.08 -15.04
N VAL A 229 4.01 -5.70 -15.30
CA VAL A 229 4.77 -6.15 -16.48
C VAL A 229 5.15 -7.62 -16.35
N HIS A 230 5.63 -8.06 -15.19
CA HIS A 230 6.03 -9.46 -14.99
C HIS A 230 4.85 -10.42 -15.15
N MET A 231 3.69 -10.11 -14.57
CA MET A 231 2.50 -10.96 -14.75
C MET A 231 1.99 -10.94 -16.19
N ALA A 232 2.00 -9.78 -16.85
CA ALA A 232 1.66 -9.69 -18.27
C ALA A 232 2.61 -10.49 -19.15
N SER A 233 3.91 -10.54 -18.84
CA SER A 233 4.91 -11.31 -19.58
C SER A 233 4.73 -12.83 -19.47
N LEU A 234 4.04 -13.29 -18.41
CA LEU A 234 3.64 -14.69 -18.26
C LEU A 234 2.31 -15.03 -18.98
N GLY A 235 1.66 -14.03 -19.63
CA GLY A 235 0.34 -14.19 -20.23
C GLY A 235 -0.81 -14.02 -19.25
N HIS A 236 -0.55 -13.57 -18.02
CA HIS A 236 -1.52 -13.37 -16.95
C HIS A 236 -1.53 -11.91 -16.48
N PRO A 237 -1.92 -10.93 -17.35
CA PRO A 237 -1.98 -9.54 -16.93
C PRO A 237 -2.97 -9.33 -15.79
N LEU A 238 -2.75 -8.30 -14.98
CA LEU A 238 -3.67 -7.94 -13.91
C LEU A 238 -5.01 -7.52 -14.47
N LEU A 239 -6.09 -8.00 -13.86
CA LEU A 239 -7.44 -7.56 -14.22
C LEU A 239 -7.57 -6.04 -14.01
N GLY A 240 -8.25 -5.35 -14.90
CA GLY A 240 -8.45 -3.91 -14.86
C GLY A 240 -7.22 -3.05 -15.23
N ASP A 241 -6.12 -3.66 -15.56
CA ASP A 241 -4.91 -2.93 -15.95
C ASP A 241 -5.02 -2.35 -17.36
N SER A 242 -5.34 -1.07 -17.45
CA SER A 242 -5.54 -0.37 -18.74
C SER A 242 -4.27 -0.29 -19.61
N LEU A 243 -3.08 -0.53 -19.07
CA LEU A 243 -1.83 -0.48 -19.81
C LEU A 243 -1.38 -1.85 -20.31
N TYR A 244 -1.65 -2.93 -19.55
CA TYR A 244 -1.08 -4.25 -19.83
C TYR A 244 -2.12 -5.34 -20.07
N CYS A 245 -3.39 -5.12 -19.70
CA CYS A 245 -4.50 -6.03 -19.96
C CYS A 245 -5.37 -5.45 -21.08
N LEU A 246 -5.21 -5.96 -22.30
CA LEU A 246 -5.94 -5.47 -23.47
C LEU A 246 -7.20 -6.31 -23.78
N SER A 247 -7.60 -7.23 -22.89
CA SER A 247 -8.77 -8.07 -23.11
C SER A 247 -10.06 -7.34 -22.77
N ASP A 248 -11.05 -7.43 -23.66
CA ASP A 248 -12.44 -6.96 -23.49
C ASP A 248 -13.26 -7.83 -22.51
N ILE A 249 -12.60 -8.64 -21.68
CA ILE A 249 -13.26 -9.50 -20.71
C ILE A 249 -14.01 -8.62 -19.71
N SER A 250 -15.26 -8.93 -19.45
CA SER A 250 -16.05 -8.35 -18.36
C SER A 250 -15.25 -8.36 -17.06
N ASN A 251 -14.73 -7.18 -16.71
CA ASN A 251 -13.71 -7.03 -15.70
C ASN A 251 -14.33 -6.36 -14.48
N PRO A 252 -14.30 -6.98 -13.29
CA PRO A 252 -14.86 -6.41 -12.08
C PRO A 252 -14.04 -5.24 -11.53
N PHE A 253 -12.84 -5.01 -12.06
CA PHE A 253 -11.96 -3.93 -11.60
C PHE A 253 -11.92 -2.76 -12.59
N SER A 254 -12.08 -1.54 -12.10
CA SER A 254 -11.88 -0.29 -12.85
C SER A 254 -10.43 0.22 -12.83
N ARG A 255 -9.50 -0.56 -12.29
CA ARG A 255 -8.09 -0.25 -12.07
C ARG A 255 -7.25 -1.51 -12.13
N ALA A 256 -5.95 -1.39 -12.20
CA ALA A 256 -5.08 -2.55 -12.02
C ALA A 256 -5.37 -3.22 -10.65
N ALA A 257 -5.79 -4.48 -10.68
CA ALA A 257 -6.14 -5.26 -9.51
C ALA A 257 -4.89 -5.65 -8.70
N LEU A 258 -4.32 -4.66 -8.01
CA LEU A 258 -3.11 -4.78 -7.20
C LEU A 258 -3.28 -4.08 -5.85
N HIS A 259 -2.94 -4.80 -4.79
CA HIS A 259 -3.05 -4.32 -3.42
C HIS A 259 -1.81 -4.68 -2.60
N ALA A 260 -1.13 -3.69 -2.03
CA ALA A 260 -0.02 -3.89 -1.09
C ALA A 260 -0.60 -4.31 0.26
N TRP A 261 -0.77 -5.62 0.45
CA TRP A 261 -1.55 -6.20 1.53
C TRP A 261 -0.83 -6.22 2.87
N LYS A 262 0.40 -6.77 2.91
CA LYS A 262 1.17 -6.91 4.16
C LYS A 262 2.53 -6.25 4.04
N LEU A 263 3.00 -5.71 5.17
CA LEU A 263 4.35 -5.17 5.30
C LEU A 263 4.95 -5.65 6.61
N LYS A 264 6.07 -6.37 6.52
CA LYS A 264 6.86 -6.84 7.64
C LYS A 264 8.19 -6.07 7.67
N PHE A 265 8.58 -5.53 8.81
CA PHE A 265 9.83 -4.76 8.96
C PHE A 265 10.23 -4.68 10.45
N GLN A 266 11.44 -4.21 10.72
CA GLN A 266 11.90 -3.93 12.08
C GLN A 266 11.66 -2.46 12.42
N LEU A 267 11.22 -2.16 13.64
CA LEU A 267 11.12 -0.77 14.09
C LEU A 267 12.48 -0.08 13.96
N PRO A 268 12.52 1.19 13.51
CA PRO A 268 13.79 1.88 13.27
C PRO A 268 14.62 2.11 14.53
N PHE A 269 13.97 2.09 15.72
CA PHE A 269 14.63 2.23 17.02
C PHE A 269 14.27 1.07 17.93
N SER A 270 15.20 0.65 18.80
CA SER A 270 14.90 -0.29 19.90
C SER A 270 14.09 0.43 20.98
N ILE A 271 13.29 -0.33 21.73
CA ILE A 271 12.48 0.23 22.83
C ILE A 271 13.37 0.92 23.88
N ASP A 272 14.61 0.48 24.06
CA ASP A 272 15.57 1.06 25.02
C ASP A 272 16.20 2.38 24.53
N GLU A 273 16.27 2.64 23.23
CA GLU A 273 16.74 3.93 22.70
C GLU A 273 15.71 5.05 22.93
N ALA A 274 14.44 4.72 23.04
CA ALA A 274 13.36 5.67 23.36
C ALA A 274 13.27 5.99 24.87
N ALA A 275 13.85 5.13 25.73
CA ALA A 275 13.76 5.23 27.20
C ALA A 275 15.03 5.73 27.87
N SER A 276 16.01 6.29 27.12
CA SER A 276 17.35 6.62 27.65
C SER A 276 17.43 7.82 28.61
N ASP A 277 16.31 8.26 29.19
CA ASP A 277 16.29 9.32 30.20
C ASP A 277 16.16 8.82 31.65
N THR A 278 16.17 7.51 31.89
CA THR A 278 16.16 6.98 33.26
C THR A 278 17.11 5.81 33.43
N ARG A 279 18.14 6.04 34.29
CA ARG A 279 19.08 5.03 34.78
C ARG A 279 18.34 3.87 35.47
N ALA A 280 18.24 2.72 34.80
CA ALA A 280 18.09 1.41 35.45
C ALA A 280 18.58 0.32 34.52
N SER A 281 19.76 -0.19 34.80
CA SER A 281 20.37 -1.35 34.18
C SER A 281 19.71 -2.62 34.62
N MET A 282 19.40 -3.57 33.72
CA MET A 282 19.60 -5.02 33.95
C MET A 282 19.51 -5.76 32.61
N HIS A 283 20.48 -6.61 32.38
CA HIS A 283 20.72 -7.55 31.30
C HIS A 283 19.49 -8.01 30.49
N HIS A 284 19.18 -7.31 29.41
CA HIS A 284 18.46 -7.81 28.28
C HIS A 284 19.29 -7.52 27.03
N ASP A 285 19.22 -8.42 26.04
CA ASP A 285 19.96 -8.31 24.79
C ASP A 285 19.63 -6.96 24.08
N LYS A 286 20.51 -5.98 24.28
CA LYS A 286 20.32 -4.56 23.93
C LYS A 286 20.18 -4.29 22.43
N ASN A 287 20.12 -5.33 21.56
CA ASN A 287 20.11 -5.22 20.12
C ASN A 287 18.89 -5.85 19.42
N ALA A 288 17.93 -6.41 20.12
CA ALA A 288 16.76 -7.00 19.51
C ALA A 288 15.80 -5.91 19.00
N LYS A 289 15.93 -5.53 17.73
CA LYS A 289 14.96 -4.66 17.06
C LYS A 289 13.62 -5.39 16.98
N LYS A 290 12.55 -4.77 17.48
CA LYS A 290 11.21 -5.32 17.43
C LYS A 290 10.73 -5.40 15.99
N GLU A 291 10.45 -6.60 15.51
CA GLU A 291 9.79 -6.82 14.23
C GLU A 291 8.28 -6.58 14.37
N ILE A 292 7.71 -5.88 13.41
CA ILE A 292 6.26 -5.69 13.30
C ILE A 292 5.76 -6.12 11.93
N SER A 293 4.52 -6.59 11.90
CA SER A 293 3.80 -6.93 10.68
C SER A 293 2.51 -6.13 10.65
N LEU A 294 2.33 -5.35 9.58
CA LEU A 294 1.12 -4.56 9.35
C LEU A 294 0.33 -5.16 8.19
N GLU A 295 -0.99 -5.05 8.25
CA GLU A 295 -1.89 -5.53 7.23
C GLU A 295 -2.86 -4.42 6.82
N ALA A 296 -3.03 -4.19 5.52
CA ALA A 296 -4.06 -3.30 5.00
C ALA A 296 -5.35 -4.09 4.75
N PRO A 297 -6.51 -3.57 5.17
CA PRO A 297 -7.79 -4.17 4.83
C PRO A 297 -7.94 -4.30 3.31
N LEU A 298 -8.51 -5.43 2.86
CA LEU A 298 -8.81 -5.63 1.45
C LEU A 298 -9.84 -4.59 0.98
N PRO A 299 -9.60 -3.93 -0.15
CA PRO A 299 -10.57 -3.01 -0.72
C PRO A 299 -11.79 -3.76 -1.28
N GLU A 300 -12.93 -3.07 -1.36
CA GLU A 300 -14.21 -3.65 -1.74
C GLU A 300 -14.22 -4.35 -3.11
N ASP A 301 -13.44 -3.85 -4.07
CA ASP A 301 -13.30 -4.50 -5.38
C ASP A 301 -12.67 -5.91 -5.27
N PHE A 302 -11.68 -6.10 -4.38
CA PHE A 302 -11.10 -7.41 -4.10
C PHE A 302 -12.06 -8.34 -3.35
N LYS A 303 -12.81 -7.83 -2.37
CA LYS A 303 -13.82 -8.63 -1.65
C LYS A 303 -14.88 -9.13 -2.61
N LYS A 304 -15.49 -8.23 -3.40
CA LYS A 304 -16.48 -8.58 -4.42
C LYS A 304 -15.95 -9.57 -5.44
N PHE A 305 -14.73 -9.36 -5.94
CA PHE A 305 -14.09 -10.31 -6.84
C PHE A 305 -14.00 -11.70 -6.22
N TYR A 306 -13.50 -11.78 -4.98
CA TYR A 306 -13.36 -13.05 -4.28
C TYR A 306 -14.70 -13.78 -4.09
N GLU A 307 -15.73 -13.08 -3.64
CA GLU A 307 -17.06 -13.62 -3.39
C GLU A 307 -17.81 -14.03 -4.68
N THR A 308 -17.50 -13.35 -5.80
CA THR A 308 -18.19 -13.59 -7.07
C THR A 308 -17.52 -14.69 -7.89
N ILE A 309 -16.22 -14.83 -7.79
CA ILE A 309 -15.41 -15.66 -8.69
C ILE A 309 -15.01 -16.99 -8.05
N PHE A 310 -14.86 -17.04 -6.73
CA PHE A 310 -14.44 -18.23 -5.97
C PHE A 310 -15.48 -18.70 -4.96
#